data_5af5ef82868daaee8eb7127cc1912cff
#
_entry.id   5af5ef82868daaee8eb7127cc1912cff
#
_cell.length_a   1.000
_cell.length_b   1.000
_cell.length_c   1.000
_cell.angle_alpha   90.00
_cell.angle_beta   90.00
_cell.angle_gamma   90.00
#
_symmetry.space_group_name_H-M   'P 1'
#
loop_
_entity.id
_entity.type
_entity.pdbx_description
1 polymer ?
#
loop_
_entity_poly.entity_id
_entity_poly.type
_entity_poly.pdbx_seq_one_letter_code
_entity_poly.pdbx_strand_id
1 'polypeptide(L)'
;DRVLIGSRETEKGRKAREKIVEIYANWVPRDRIITCDVWSAELSKLVANAFLAQRISSVNSISALCERTEADIKKVAHAIGMDSRIGSKFLNASVGFGGSCFRKDILNLVYICERYGLHEVAQYWESVVKINEYQEVKKKKKMIHAMFNTIAHKRIALFGFAFKANTGDTRESPAIYVVRKLVEEH
;
A
#
# COMPACT_ATOMS: atom_id res chain seq x y z
N ASP A 1 13.21 -7.97 -8.82
CA ASP A 1 13.90 -8.32 -7.60
C ASP A 1 13.90 -9.84 -7.32
N ARG A 2 12.83 -10.55 -7.60
CA ARG A 2 12.69 -12.00 -7.44
C ARG A 2 11.61 -12.53 -8.37
N VAL A 3 11.68 -13.81 -8.69
CA VAL A 3 10.63 -14.56 -9.39
C VAL A 3 10.04 -15.59 -8.43
N LEU A 4 8.72 -15.69 -8.35
CA LEU A 4 8.03 -16.68 -7.56
C LEU A 4 7.21 -17.57 -8.49
N ILE A 5 7.41 -18.87 -8.40
CA ILE A 5 6.77 -19.88 -9.26
C ILE A 5 6.04 -20.88 -8.38
N GLY A 6 4.71 -20.85 -8.43
CA GLY A 6 3.84 -21.82 -7.76
C GLY A 6 3.42 -22.95 -8.67
N SER A 7 3.36 -24.17 -8.15
CA SER A 7 2.81 -25.32 -8.87
C SER A 7 2.02 -26.24 -7.96
N ARG A 8 1.16 -27.08 -8.56
CA ARG A 8 0.57 -28.19 -7.82
C ARG A 8 1.66 -29.18 -7.42
N GLU A 9 1.57 -29.75 -6.23
CA GLU A 9 2.53 -30.74 -5.70
C GLU A 9 2.29 -32.16 -6.29
N THR A 10 2.06 -32.21 -7.59
CA THR A 10 1.98 -33.44 -8.39
C THR A 10 3.25 -33.60 -9.22
N GLU A 11 3.56 -34.82 -9.70
CA GLU A 11 4.72 -35.03 -10.56
C GLU A 11 4.69 -34.14 -11.82
N LYS A 12 3.52 -34.01 -12.46
CA LYS A 12 3.35 -33.11 -13.61
C LYS A 12 3.57 -31.63 -13.23
N GLY A 13 3.07 -31.21 -12.06
CA GLY A 13 3.26 -29.87 -11.57
C GLY A 13 4.72 -29.54 -11.27
N ARG A 14 5.45 -30.44 -10.63
CA ARG A 14 6.89 -30.29 -10.40
C ARG A 14 7.69 -30.22 -11.70
N LYS A 15 7.42 -31.10 -12.65
CA LYS A 15 8.10 -31.05 -13.98
C LYS A 15 7.81 -29.75 -14.73
N ALA A 16 6.57 -29.24 -14.68
CA ALA A 16 6.23 -27.95 -15.28
C ALA A 16 6.93 -26.79 -14.59
N ARG A 17 7.00 -26.80 -13.25
CA ARG A 17 7.73 -25.80 -12.45
C ARG A 17 9.21 -25.76 -12.81
N GLU A 18 9.86 -26.91 -12.90
CA GLU A 18 11.28 -27.01 -13.29
C GLU A 18 11.55 -26.40 -14.66
N LYS A 19 10.72 -26.66 -15.66
CA LYS A 19 10.84 -26.05 -16.98
C LYS A 19 10.72 -24.52 -16.95
N ILE A 20 9.80 -23.99 -16.14
CA ILE A 20 9.65 -22.53 -15.97
C ILE A 20 10.87 -21.96 -15.27
N VAL A 21 11.40 -22.63 -14.25
CA VAL A 21 12.65 -22.24 -13.58
C VAL A 21 13.80 -22.19 -14.54
N GLU A 22 13.96 -23.18 -15.42
CA GLU A 22 15.00 -23.21 -16.45
C GLU A 22 14.89 -22.01 -17.40
N ILE A 23 13.69 -21.67 -17.83
CA ILE A 23 13.45 -20.48 -18.68
C ILE A 23 13.92 -19.21 -17.97
N TYR A 24 13.45 -18.95 -16.74
CA TYR A 24 13.83 -17.76 -15.98
C TYR A 24 15.32 -17.72 -15.61
N ALA A 25 15.95 -18.86 -15.38
CA ALA A 25 17.36 -18.97 -15.04
C ALA A 25 18.32 -18.46 -16.13
N ASN A 26 17.83 -18.19 -17.36
CA ASN A 26 18.63 -17.58 -18.41
C ASN A 26 18.98 -16.09 -18.14
N TRP A 27 18.18 -15.41 -17.29
CA TRP A 27 18.40 -13.98 -16.97
C TRP A 27 18.14 -13.61 -15.51
N VAL A 28 17.67 -14.53 -14.68
CA VAL A 28 17.46 -14.35 -13.24
C VAL A 28 18.39 -15.28 -12.48
N PRO A 29 19.20 -14.77 -11.54
CA PRO A 29 20.02 -15.63 -10.67
C PRO A 29 19.17 -16.66 -9.94
N ARG A 30 19.64 -17.91 -9.84
CA ARG A 30 18.84 -19.02 -9.28
C ARG A 30 18.43 -18.82 -7.82
N ASP A 31 19.24 -18.16 -7.03
CA ASP A 31 18.95 -17.77 -5.63
C ASP A 31 17.79 -16.76 -5.51
N ARG A 32 17.40 -16.13 -6.63
CA ARG A 32 16.25 -15.23 -6.72
C ARG A 32 15.01 -15.85 -7.36
N ILE A 33 15.06 -17.13 -7.70
CA ILE A 33 13.91 -17.90 -8.20
C ILE A 33 13.40 -18.77 -7.04
N ILE A 34 12.27 -18.37 -6.48
CA ILE A 34 11.62 -19.04 -5.36
C ILE A 34 10.54 -19.96 -5.92
N THR A 35 10.50 -21.20 -5.45
CA THR A 35 9.46 -22.16 -5.83
C THR A 35 8.64 -22.60 -4.63
N CYS A 36 7.32 -22.73 -4.80
CA CYS A 36 6.42 -23.20 -3.75
C CYS A 36 5.17 -23.84 -4.35
N ASP A 37 4.22 -24.21 -3.50
CA ASP A 37 2.87 -24.62 -3.93
C ASP A 37 2.05 -23.43 -4.45
N VAL A 38 0.92 -23.69 -5.09
CA VAL A 38 0.07 -22.66 -5.72
C VAL A 38 -0.46 -21.66 -4.70
N TRP A 39 -1.00 -22.15 -3.57
CA TRP A 39 -1.57 -21.28 -2.54
C TRP A 39 -0.54 -20.32 -1.93
N SER A 40 0.63 -20.84 -1.62
CA SER A 40 1.74 -20.02 -1.11
C SER A 40 2.17 -18.95 -2.11
N ALA A 41 2.21 -19.29 -3.41
CA ALA A 41 2.55 -18.33 -4.45
C ALA A 41 1.51 -17.21 -4.58
N GLU A 42 0.23 -17.55 -4.62
CA GLU A 42 -0.87 -16.59 -4.72
C GLU A 42 -0.94 -15.68 -3.50
N LEU A 43 -0.91 -16.26 -2.30
CA LEU A 43 -0.91 -15.48 -1.05
C LEU A 43 0.31 -14.58 -0.93
N SER A 44 1.48 -15.03 -1.32
CA SER A 44 2.71 -14.23 -1.23
C SER A 44 2.60 -12.91 -1.99
N LYS A 45 1.94 -12.89 -3.15
CA LYS A 45 1.71 -11.67 -3.92
C LYS A 45 0.76 -10.71 -3.20
N LEU A 46 -0.37 -11.22 -2.71
CA LEU A 46 -1.37 -10.42 -1.98
C LEU A 46 -0.78 -9.87 -0.69
N VAL A 47 -0.11 -10.72 0.09
CA VAL A 47 0.51 -10.38 1.37
C VAL A 47 1.61 -9.34 1.18
N ALA A 48 2.46 -9.47 0.16
CA ALA A 48 3.51 -8.48 -0.10
C ALA A 48 2.91 -7.07 -0.31
N ASN A 49 1.85 -6.94 -1.10
CA ASN A 49 1.17 -5.67 -1.31
C ASN A 49 0.46 -5.17 -0.05
N ALA A 50 -0.17 -6.08 0.71
CA ALA A 50 -0.82 -5.74 1.97
C ALA A 50 0.18 -5.19 3.01
N PHE A 51 1.36 -5.81 3.16
CA PHE A 51 2.42 -5.32 4.05
C PHE A 51 2.96 -3.95 3.63
N LEU A 52 3.16 -3.72 2.32
CA LEU A 52 3.60 -2.41 1.84
C LEU A 52 2.57 -1.31 2.14
N ALA A 53 1.30 -1.58 1.89
CA ALA A 53 0.20 -0.65 2.19
C ALA A 53 0.04 -0.44 3.71
N GLN A 54 0.16 -1.51 4.51
CA GLN A 54 0.12 -1.46 5.97
C GLN A 54 1.22 -0.54 6.52
N ARG A 55 2.45 -0.59 5.98
CA ARG A 55 3.52 0.33 6.39
C ARG A 55 3.15 1.80 6.15
N ILE A 56 2.54 2.10 5.01
CA ILE A 56 2.07 3.47 4.69
C ILE A 56 0.95 3.89 5.65
N SER A 57 -0.06 3.03 5.88
CA SER A 57 -1.12 3.32 6.84
C SER A 57 -0.59 3.48 8.26
N SER A 58 0.36 2.65 8.67
CA SER A 58 0.99 2.76 9.99
C SER A 58 1.70 4.10 10.20
N VAL A 59 2.57 4.51 9.28
CA VAL A 59 3.27 5.81 9.42
C VAL A 59 2.29 6.99 9.32
N ASN A 60 1.23 6.87 8.52
CA ASN A 60 0.17 7.87 8.44
C ASN A 60 -0.64 7.99 9.74
N SER A 61 -0.94 6.87 10.41
CA SER A 61 -1.60 6.88 11.72
C SER A 61 -0.74 7.59 12.78
N ILE A 62 0.56 7.29 12.81
CA ILE A 62 1.51 7.96 13.70
C ILE A 62 1.65 9.45 13.35
N SER A 63 1.57 9.82 12.08
CA SER A 63 1.58 11.25 11.69
C SER A 63 0.41 12.03 12.29
N ALA A 64 -0.74 11.38 12.48
CA ALA A 64 -1.89 12.00 13.14
C ALA A 64 -1.63 12.26 14.63
N LEU A 65 -0.93 11.36 15.30
CA LEU A 65 -0.50 11.54 16.69
C LEU A 65 0.56 12.63 16.79
N CYS A 66 1.54 12.64 15.90
CA CYS A 66 2.58 13.68 15.86
C CYS A 66 1.98 15.08 15.73
N GLU A 67 0.94 15.25 14.93
CA GLU A 67 0.24 16.54 14.79
C GLU A 67 -0.44 17.02 16.09
N ARG A 68 -0.69 16.15 17.05
CA ARG A 68 -1.27 16.45 18.37
C ARG A 68 -0.25 16.65 19.48
N THR A 69 0.95 16.09 19.30
CA THR A 69 2.02 16.07 20.30
C THR A 69 3.19 16.97 19.92
N GLU A 70 3.07 17.73 18.83
CA GLU A 70 4.13 18.58 18.26
C GLU A 70 5.39 17.80 17.83
N ALA A 71 5.30 16.45 17.77
CA ALA A 71 6.40 15.62 17.28
C ALA A 71 6.54 15.73 15.75
N ASP A 72 7.75 15.59 15.26
CA ASP A 72 8.04 15.59 13.82
C ASP A 72 8.02 14.16 13.28
N ILE A 73 7.02 13.84 12.46
CA ILE A 73 6.87 12.52 11.85
C ILE A 73 8.08 12.10 11.00
N LYS A 74 8.81 13.07 10.39
CA LYS A 74 10.01 12.75 9.61
C LYS A 74 11.13 12.24 10.51
N LYS A 75 11.30 12.86 11.67
CA LYS A 75 12.27 12.41 12.67
C LYS A 75 11.91 11.06 13.25
N VAL A 76 10.62 10.83 13.57
CA VAL A 76 10.13 9.54 14.06
C VAL A 76 10.35 8.45 13.00
N ALA A 77 9.94 8.68 11.75
CA ALA A 77 10.11 7.74 10.66
C ALA A 77 11.60 7.45 10.37
N HIS A 78 12.47 8.46 10.45
CA HIS A 78 13.90 8.29 10.31
C HIS A 78 14.47 7.41 11.44
N ALA A 79 14.13 7.72 12.69
CA ALA A 79 14.64 6.99 13.86
C ALA A 79 14.25 5.50 13.82
N ILE A 80 12.97 5.19 13.58
CA ILE A 80 12.52 3.78 13.48
C ILE A 80 13.06 3.09 12.23
N GLY A 81 13.27 3.83 11.15
CA GLY A 81 13.83 3.31 9.89
C GLY A 81 15.30 2.91 9.97
N MET A 82 16.05 3.42 10.97
CA MET A 82 17.43 3.01 11.26
C MET A 82 17.52 1.62 11.90
N ASP A 83 16.45 1.12 12.51
CA ASP A 83 16.40 -0.28 12.97
C ASP A 83 16.33 -1.20 11.74
N SER A 84 17.34 -2.05 11.56
CA SER A 84 17.46 -2.96 10.42
C SER A 84 16.28 -3.94 10.29
N ARG A 85 15.58 -4.24 11.38
CA ARG A 85 14.38 -5.09 11.40
C ARG A 85 13.17 -4.38 10.79
N ILE A 86 13.15 -3.05 10.82
CA ILE A 86 12.10 -2.20 10.24
C ILE A 86 12.52 -1.72 8.86
N GLY A 87 13.67 -1.06 8.76
CA GLY A 87 14.17 -0.43 7.53
C GLY A 87 13.38 0.81 7.10
N SER A 88 14.00 1.66 6.32
CA SER A 88 13.47 3.00 5.95
C SER A 88 12.41 3.01 4.84
N LYS A 89 12.27 1.92 4.08
CA LYS A 89 11.36 1.90 2.91
C LYS A 89 9.89 1.94 3.33
N PHE A 90 9.06 2.70 2.61
CA PHE A 90 7.61 2.85 2.85
C PHE A 90 7.24 3.49 4.20
N LEU A 91 8.12 4.30 4.77
CA LEU A 91 7.87 5.06 6.02
C LEU A 91 7.64 6.57 5.79
N ASN A 92 7.30 6.99 4.60
CA ASN A 92 6.97 8.39 4.33
C ASN A 92 5.48 8.65 4.56
N ALA A 93 5.16 9.52 5.52
CA ALA A 93 3.79 9.99 5.72
C ALA A 93 3.32 10.79 4.51
N SER A 94 2.11 10.54 4.05
CA SER A 94 1.56 11.09 2.81
C SER A 94 0.05 11.34 2.92
N VAL A 95 -0.59 11.68 1.80
CA VAL A 95 -2.05 11.77 1.70
C VAL A 95 -2.70 10.39 1.84
N GLY A 96 -2.00 9.36 1.43
CA GLY A 96 -2.44 7.96 1.43
C GLY A 96 -1.72 7.17 0.34
N PHE A 97 -1.99 5.88 0.27
CA PHE A 97 -1.58 5.06 -0.86
C PHE A 97 -2.68 5.04 -1.93
N GLY A 98 -2.28 4.90 -3.17
CA GLY A 98 -3.16 4.72 -4.32
C GLY A 98 -2.65 3.63 -5.25
N GLY A 99 -3.07 3.69 -6.51
CA GLY A 99 -2.78 2.68 -7.50
C GLY A 99 -3.76 1.50 -7.45
N SER A 100 -3.92 0.83 -8.57
CA SER A 100 -4.93 -0.21 -8.78
C SER A 100 -4.71 -1.49 -7.95
N CYS A 101 -3.56 -1.66 -7.30
CA CYS A 101 -3.20 -2.93 -6.68
C CYS A 101 -3.44 -2.97 -5.16
N PHE A 102 -2.97 -1.98 -4.39
CA PHE A 102 -2.96 -2.08 -2.92
C PHE A 102 -4.34 -2.28 -2.33
N ARG A 103 -5.30 -1.40 -2.65
CA ARG A 103 -6.67 -1.51 -2.13
C ARG A 103 -7.31 -2.83 -2.53
N LYS A 104 -7.20 -3.20 -3.81
CA LYS A 104 -7.81 -4.43 -4.33
C LYS A 104 -7.22 -5.68 -3.69
N ASP A 105 -5.91 -5.74 -3.53
CA ASP A 105 -5.24 -6.90 -2.97
C ASP A 105 -5.53 -7.06 -1.46
N ILE A 106 -5.62 -5.96 -0.71
CA ILE A 106 -6.04 -6.00 0.69
C ILE A 106 -7.48 -6.48 0.82
N LEU A 107 -8.41 -5.92 0.04
CA LEU A 107 -9.82 -6.32 0.09
C LEU A 107 -10.00 -7.78 -0.34
N ASN A 108 -9.20 -8.28 -1.28
CA ASN A 108 -9.18 -9.70 -1.62
C ASN A 108 -8.66 -10.55 -0.45
N LEU A 109 -7.62 -10.11 0.25
CA LEU A 109 -7.12 -10.78 1.44
C LEU A 109 -8.18 -10.80 2.56
N VAL A 110 -8.89 -9.69 2.78
CA VAL A 110 -10.02 -9.60 3.72
C VAL A 110 -11.10 -10.61 3.37
N TYR A 111 -11.53 -10.64 2.09
CA TYR A 111 -12.53 -11.61 1.61
C TYR A 111 -12.10 -13.06 1.84
N ILE A 112 -10.84 -13.39 1.55
CA ILE A 112 -10.32 -14.74 1.79
C ILE A 112 -10.38 -15.08 3.29
N CYS A 113 -9.95 -14.15 4.17
CA CYS A 113 -10.00 -14.35 5.61
C CYS A 113 -11.43 -14.59 6.11
N GLU A 114 -12.39 -13.80 5.67
CA GLU A 114 -13.82 -13.97 6.00
C GLU A 114 -14.35 -15.32 5.53
N ARG A 115 -13.98 -15.71 4.30
CA ARG A 115 -14.39 -17.00 3.72
C ARG A 115 -13.91 -18.21 4.55
N TYR A 116 -12.79 -18.07 5.25
CA TYR A 116 -12.24 -19.07 6.15
C TYR A 116 -12.64 -18.87 7.62
N GLY A 117 -13.56 -17.93 7.93
CA GLY A 117 -14.02 -17.66 9.30
C GLY A 117 -13.01 -16.92 10.17
N LEU A 118 -11.99 -16.29 9.59
CA LEU A 118 -10.93 -15.57 10.28
C LEU A 118 -11.31 -14.08 10.44
N HIS A 119 -12.38 -13.79 11.18
CA HIS A 119 -12.98 -12.46 11.25
C HIS A 119 -12.04 -11.41 11.86
N GLU A 120 -11.29 -11.73 12.90
CA GLU A 120 -10.32 -10.81 13.52
C GLU A 120 -9.17 -10.48 12.57
N VAL A 121 -8.73 -11.47 11.79
CA VAL A 121 -7.68 -11.26 10.76
C VAL A 121 -8.21 -10.39 9.63
N ALA A 122 -9.45 -10.61 9.19
CA ALA A 122 -10.11 -9.78 8.19
C ALA A 122 -10.22 -8.33 8.66
N GLN A 123 -10.68 -8.08 9.89
CA GLN A 123 -10.78 -6.75 10.50
C GLN A 123 -9.42 -6.05 10.58
N TYR A 124 -8.36 -6.77 10.94
CA TYR A 124 -7.02 -6.21 10.97
C TYR A 124 -6.60 -5.66 9.60
N TRP A 125 -6.75 -6.45 8.54
CA TRP A 125 -6.38 -6.01 7.20
C TRP A 125 -7.31 -4.92 6.66
N GLU A 126 -8.60 -4.99 6.96
CA GLU A 126 -9.56 -3.93 6.62
C GLU A 126 -9.20 -2.60 7.28
N SER A 127 -8.65 -2.62 8.50
CA SER A 127 -8.22 -1.42 9.21
C SER A 127 -7.14 -0.64 8.46
N VAL A 128 -6.31 -1.32 7.68
CA VAL A 128 -5.28 -0.69 6.82
C VAL A 128 -5.92 0.23 5.78
N VAL A 129 -7.03 -0.21 5.18
CA VAL A 129 -7.81 0.58 4.21
C VAL A 129 -8.52 1.73 4.92
N LYS A 130 -9.14 1.47 6.07
CA LYS A 130 -9.85 2.49 6.87
C LYS A 130 -8.91 3.62 7.32
N ILE A 131 -7.68 3.30 7.70
CA ILE A 131 -6.66 4.32 8.05
C ILE A 131 -6.24 5.13 6.82
N ASN A 132 -6.15 4.51 5.65
CA ASN A 132 -5.89 5.24 4.41
C ASN A 132 -6.99 6.25 4.09
N GLU A 133 -8.25 5.83 4.16
CA GLU A 133 -9.42 6.71 3.95
C GLU A 133 -9.48 7.83 5.00
N TYR A 134 -9.21 7.52 6.27
CA TYR A 134 -9.10 8.52 7.33
C TYR A 134 -8.05 9.59 6.99
N GLN A 135 -6.89 9.19 6.50
CA GLN A 135 -5.81 10.10 6.15
C GLN A 135 -6.19 11.04 4.99
N GLU A 136 -6.88 10.53 3.98
CA GLU A 136 -7.40 11.31 2.85
C GLU A 136 -8.38 12.41 3.33
N VAL A 137 -9.35 12.01 4.16
CA VAL A 137 -10.34 12.94 4.75
C VAL A 137 -9.66 13.98 5.65
N LYS A 138 -8.72 13.56 6.48
CA LYS A 138 -7.96 14.43 7.37
C LYS A 138 -7.18 15.49 6.59
N LYS A 139 -6.52 15.10 5.51
CA LYS A 139 -5.76 16.04 4.66
C LYS A 139 -6.68 17.06 3.99
N LYS A 140 -7.83 16.63 3.45
CA LYS A 140 -8.88 17.53 2.93
C LYS A 140 -9.29 18.58 3.98
N LYS A 141 -9.67 18.13 5.19
CA LYS A 141 -10.08 19.03 6.28
C LYS A 141 -8.98 20.04 6.64
N LYS A 142 -7.72 19.58 6.71
CA LYS A 142 -6.59 20.45 6.98
C LYS A 142 -6.39 21.52 5.91
N MET A 143 -6.56 21.17 4.63
CA MET A 143 -6.49 22.14 3.53
C MET A 143 -7.60 23.19 3.63
N ILE A 144 -8.85 22.78 3.85
CA ILE A 144 -9.99 23.70 4.00
C ILE A 144 -9.77 24.62 5.19
N HIS A 145 -9.35 24.08 6.33
CA HIS A 145 -9.06 24.89 7.52
C HIS A 145 -7.95 25.92 7.27
N ALA A 146 -6.87 25.54 6.60
CA ALA A 146 -5.79 26.45 6.25
C ALA A 146 -6.22 27.58 5.28
N MET A 147 -7.33 27.40 4.60
CA MET A 147 -7.97 28.39 3.72
C MET A 147 -9.13 29.14 4.39
N PHE A 148 -9.10 29.28 5.72
CA PHE A 148 -10.15 29.96 6.51
C PHE A 148 -11.53 29.32 6.37
N ASN A 149 -11.58 28.00 6.35
CA ASN A 149 -12.79 27.15 6.29
C ASN A 149 -13.67 27.37 5.05
N THR A 150 -13.12 27.93 3.97
CA THR A 150 -13.80 28.05 2.69
C THR A 150 -12.83 27.93 1.54
N ILE A 151 -13.28 27.31 0.44
CA ILE A 151 -12.54 27.24 -0.83
C ILE A 151 -13.18 28.13 -1.92
N ALA A 152 -14.32 28.75 -1.61
CA ALA A 152 -15.02 29.61 -2.55
C ALA A 152 -14.10 30.73 -3.08
N HIS A 153 -14.08 30.90 -4.40
CA HIS A 153 -13.27 31.87 -5.13
C HIS A 153 -11.74 31.74 -4.92
N LYS A 154 -11.25 30.57 -4.43
CA LYS A 154 -9.81 30.34 -4.25
C LYS A 154 -9.22 29.53 -5.39
N ARG A 155 -8.00 29.85 -5.76
CA ARG A 155 -7.23 29.12 -6.76
C ARG A 155 -6.28 28.18 -6.02
N ILE A 156 -6.38 26.89 -6.31
CA ILE A 156 -5.55 25.82 -5.69
C ILE A 156 -4.72 25.19 -6.80
N ALA A 157 -3.41 25.22 -6.67
CA ALA A 157 -2.50 24.48 -7.54
C ALA A 157 -2.15 23.13 -6.93
N LEU A 158 -2.32 22.06 -7.70
CA LEU A 158 -1.95 20.71 -7.32
C LEU A 158 -0.66 20.29 -8.03
N PHE A 159 0.38 20.03 -7.25
CA PHE A 159 1.67 19.57 -7.76
C PHE A 159 1.75 18.04 -7.71
N GLY A 160 1.56 17.39 -8.87
CA GLY A 160 1.56 15.94 -9.01
C GLY A 160 0.16 15.32 -8.87
N PHE A 161 -0.12 14.40 -9.78
CA PHE A 161 -1.44 13.76 -9.88
C PHE A 161 -1.34 12.23 -9.96
N ALA A 162 -0.15 11.69 -10.21
CA ALA A 162 0.11 10.26 -10.21
C ALA A 162 0.07 9.67 -8.78
N PHE A 163 -0.25 8.39 -8.67
CA PHE A 163 -0.35 7.73 -7.36
C PHE A 163 1.02 7.53 -6.67
N LYS A 164 2.13 7.63 -7.41
CA LYS A 164 3.51 7.59 -6.89
C LYS A 164 4.46 8.32 -7.82
N ALA A 165 5.69 8.56 -7.37
CA ALA A 165 6.77 9.12 -8.19
C ALA A 165 7.15 8.21 -9.38
N ASN A 166 7.70 8.82 -10.43
CA ASN A 166 8.23 8.15 -11.62
C ASN A 166 7.20 7.30 -12.39
N THR A 167 5.94 7.72 -12.42
CA THR A 167 4.89 7.10 -13.24
C THR A 167 3.87 8.15 -13.68
N GLY A 168 3.24 7.95 -14.84
CA GLY A 168 2.06 8.69 -15.27
C GLY A 168 0.73 8.07 -14.82
N ASP A 169 0.74 6.97 -14.04
CA ASP A 169 -0.46 6.26 -13.62
C ASP A 169 -1.20 7.03 -12.52
N THR A 170 -2.43 7.43 -12.83
CA THR A 170 -3.30 8.20 -11.93
C THR A 170 -4.39 7.35 -11.28
N ARG A 171 -4.46 6.04 -11.57
CA ARG A 171 -5.51 5.16 -11.05
C ARG A 171 -5.49 5.11 -9.52
N GLU A 172 -6.65 5.32 -8.91
CA GLU A 172 -6.80 5.34 -7.44
C GLU A 172 -5.80 6.30 -6.75
N SER A 173 -5.40 7.38 -7.43
CA SER A 173 -4.52 8.37 -6.80
C SER A 173 -5.25 9.11 -5.68
N PRO A 174 -4.67 9.21 -4.47
CA PRO A 174 -5.22 10.00 -3.39
C PRO A 174 -5.44 11.48 -3.76
N ALA A 175 -4.64 12.00 -4.69
CA ALA A 175 -4.80 13.37 -5.22
C ALA A 175 -6.17 13.56 -5.90
N ILE A 176 -6.62 12.56 -6.68
CA ILE A 176 -7.95 12.60 -7.33
C ILE A 176 -9.05 12.65 -6.28
N TYR A 177 -8.96 11.82 -5.24
CA TYR A 177 -9.92 11.82 -4.15
C TYR A 177 -10.00 13.20 -3.48
N VAL A 178 -8.85 13.76 -3.11
CA VAL A 178 -8.80 15.09 -2.46
C VAL A 178 -9.39 16.17 -3.35
N VAL A 179 -9.01 16.22 -4.63
CA VAL A 179 -9.54 17.21 -5.59
C VAL A 179 -11.06 17.08 -5.73
N ARG A 180 -11.56 15.86 -5.95
CA ARG A 180 -13.01 15.61 -6.05
C ARG A 180 -13.76 16.11 -4.82
N LYS A 181 -13.23 15.78 -3.63
CA LYS A 181 -13.82 16.20 -2.36
C LYS A 181 -13.71 17.72 -2.10
N LEU A 182 -12.71 18.39 -2.63
CA LEU A 182 -12.64 19.84 -2.59
C LEU A 182 -13.67 20.47 -3.55
N VAL A 183 -13.83 19.94 -4.75
CA VAL A 183 -14.84 20.43 -5.71
C VAL A 183 -16.26 20.23 -5.17
N GLU A 184 -16.54 19.14 -4.45
CA GLU A 184 -17.84 18.89 -3.81
C GLU A 184 -18.20 19.87 -2.68
N GLU A 185 -17.21 20.57 -2.11
CA GLU A 185 -17.44 21.60 -1.07
C GLU A 185 -17.82 22.98 -1.63
N HIS A 186 -17.89 23.10 -2.94
CA HIS A 186 -18.26 24.31 -3.64
C HIS A 186 -19.76 24.26 -3.94
#